data_51ea003d813af09818949eb10cb52d12
#
_entry.id   51ea003d813af09818949eb10cb52d12
#
_cell.length_a   1.000
_cell.length_b   1.000
_cell.length_c   1.000
_cell.angle_alpha   90.00
_cell.angle_beta   90.00
_cell.angle_gamma   90.00
#
_symmetry.space_group_name_H-M   'P 1'
#
loop_
_entity.id
_entity.type
_entity.pdbx_description
1 polymer ?
#
loop_
_entity_poly.entity_id
_entity_poly.type
_entity_poly.pdbx_seq_one_letter_code
_entity_poly.pdbx_strand_id
1 'polypeptide(L)'
;VNASPQPVPAAADPRSTTADPRPTDPYAAAKDAAAALRALTGVETHDVALVMGSGWVPAADELGEPDHEFPITELPGFPAPAVAGHSGKVRSITIGETRALVFLGRTHFYEGHGVAAVAHGVRTAVAAGCRTVILTNGCGGLREGMAAGQPVLISDHINLTAASPIVGANFVDLTDLYSSRLRALCQEIDPSLEEGVYVQFPGPHYETPAEIGMVRAIGGDLVGMSTTLEAIAAREAGAEVLGLSLVTNLAAGITGEPLNHAEVLEAGRASATRMGALLAKVLERI
;
A
#
# COMPACT_ATOMS: atom_id res chain seq x y z
N VAL A 1 64.95 5.04 41.94
CA VAL A 1 64.11 3.90 41.54
C VAL A 1 63.30 4.34 40.42
N ASN A 2 63.71 4.13 39.13
CA ASN A 2 62.99 4.44 37.93
C ASN A 2 62.00 3.30 37.62
N ALA A 3 60.70 3.57 37.71
CA ALA A 3 59.69 2.66 37.22
C ALA A 3 59.46 2.97 35.74
N SER A 4 59.78 1.98 34.88
CA SER A 4 59.43 2.06 33.45
C SER A 4 57.89 2.10 33.21
N PRO A 5 57.38 2.94 32.30
CA PRO A 5 55.96 2.98 32.03
C PRO A 5 55.48 1.68 31.38
N GLN A 6 54.37 1.16 31.87
CA GLN A 6 53.68 -0.01 31.29
C GLN A 6 53.09 0.37 29.93
N PRO A 7 53.11 -0.53 28.93
CA PRO A 7 52.50 -0.26 27.62
C PRO A 7 50.97 -0.16 27.74
N VAL A 8 50.43 0.92 27.19
CA VAL A 8 48.98 1.14 27.04
C VAL A 8 48.44 0.11 26.04
N PRO A 9 47.37 -0.65 26.35
CA PRO A 9 46.79 -1.58 25.39
C PRO A 9 46.31 -0.81 24.17
N ALA A 10 46.64 -1.30 22.97
CA ALA A 10 46.22 -0.73 21.69
C ALA A 10 44.69 -0.69 21.65
N ALA A 11 44.16 0.49 21.36
CA ALA A 11 42.74 0.66 21.10
C ALA A 11 42.35 -0.26 19.93
N ALA A 12 41.26 -1.01 20.09
CA ALA A 12 40.70 -1.84 19.03
C ALA A 12 40.37 -0.97 17.84
N ASP A 13 40.80 -1.39 16.64
CA ASP A 13 40.52 -0.69 15.39
C ASP A 13 38.99 -0.65 15.17
N PRO A 14 38.34 0.53 15.13
CA PRO A 14 36.90 0.64 14.91
C PRO A 14 36.46 0.23 13.49
N ARG A 15 37.41 -0.26 12.66
CA ARG A 15 37.16 -0.77 11.31
C ARG A 15 37.08 -2.29 11.22
N SER A 16 36.95 -3.00 12.37
CA SER A 16 36.56 -4.41 12.35
C SER A 16 35.16 -4.50 11.75
N THR A 17 35.08 -4.57 10.44
CA THR A 17 33.91 -4.83 9.66
C THR A 17 33.42 -6.26 9.91
N THR A 18 32.49 -6.42 10.85
CA THR A 18 31.46 -7.42 10.63
C THR A 18 30.75 -6.98 9.36
N ALA A 19 30.87 -7.77 8.30
CA ALA A 19 30.23 -7.49 7.02
C ALA A 19 28.76 -7.20 7.31
N ASP A 20 28.35 -5.93 7.07
CA ASP A 20 26.97 -5.54 7.05
C ASP A 20 26.26 -6.51 6.08
N PRO A 21 25.26 -7.30 6.49
CA PRO A 21 24.59 -8.18 5.57
C PRO A 21 24.03 -7.26 4.46
N ARG A 22 24.55 -7.45 3.24
CA ARG A 22 24.04 -6.67 2.07
C ARG A 22 22.54 -6.74 2.14
N PRO A 23 21.83 -5.61 2.01
CA PRO A 23 20.38 -5.63 2.02
C PRO A 23 19.91 -6.69 1.02
N THR A 24 19.08 -7.60 1.48
CA THR A 24 18.54 -8.70 0.67
C THR A 24 17.95 -8.07 -0.60
N ASP A 25 18.31 -8.57 -1.76
CA ASP A 25 17.74 -8.09 -3.03
C ASP A 25 16.21 -8.14 -2.95
N PRO A 26 15.50 -7.00 -2.99
CA PRO A 26 14.05 -6.99 -2.78
C PRO A 26 13.30 -7.72 -3.90
N TYR A 27 13.89 -7.87 -5.07
CA TYR A 27 13.30 -8.60 -6.17
C TYR A 27 13.43 -10.12 -5.98
N ALA A 28 14.58 -10.58 -5.49
CA ALA A 28 14.78 -11.99 -5.11
C ALA A 28 13.85 -12.37 -3.94
N ALA A 29 13.77 -11.54 -2.90
CA ALA A 29 12.87 -11.77 -1.77
C ALA A 29 11.40 -11.89 -2.19
N ALA A 30 10.95 -11.08 -3.15
CA ALA A 30 9.59 -11.16 -3.69
C ALA A 30 9.33 -12.47 -4.46
N LYS A 31 10.32 -12.98 -5.20
CA LYS A 31 10.24 -14.27 -5.88
C LYS A 31 10.16 -15.44 -4.90
N ASP A 32 10.92 -15.38 -3.81
CA ASP A 32 10.87 -16.39 -2.74
C ASP A 32 9.49 -16.41 -2.06
N ALA A 33 8.92 -15.23 -1.78
CA ALA A 33 7.58 -15.11 -1.24
C ALA A 33 6.51 -15.64 -2.21
N ALA A 34 6.64 -15.34 -3.52
CA ALA A 34 5.74 -15.88 -4.54
C ALA A 34 5.85 -17.41 -4.68
N ALA A 35 7.04 -17.98 -4.51
CA ALA A 35 7.23 -19.42 -4.50
C ALA A 35 6.55 -20.07 -3.27
N ALA A 36 6.69 -19.45 -2.09
CA ALA A 36 5.99 -19.89 -0.89
C ALA A 36 4.47 -19.77 -1.04
N LEU A 37 3.97 -18.70 -1.65
CA LEU A 37 2.55 -18.53 -1.96
C LEU A 37 2.01 -19.69 -2.82
N ARG A 38 2.71 -20.04 -3.90
CA ARG A 38 2.34 -21.19 -4.74
C ARG A 38 2.32 -22.50 -3.96
N ALA A 39 3.29 -22.71 -3.09
CA ALA A 39 3.35 -23.92 -2.27
C ALA A 39 2.18 -24.01 -1.27
N LEU A 40 1.77 -22.88 -0.68
CA LEU A 40 0.66 -22.81 0.28
C LEU A 40 -0.71 -22.99 -0.39
N THR A 41 -0.89 -22.41 -1.57
CA THR A 41 -2.20 -22.39 -2.25
C THR A 41 -2.37 -23.45 -3.32
N GLY A 42 -1.29 -24.03 -3.85
CA GLY A 42 -1.33 -24.86 -5.05
C GLY A 42 -1.70 -24.10 -6.33
N VAL A 43 -1.82 -22.77 -6.27
CA VAL A 43 -2.18 -21.91 -7.40
C VAL A 43 -0.91 -21.41 -8.07
N GLU A 44 -0.71 -21.77 -9.34
CA GLU A 44 0.49 -21.40 -10.10
C GLU A 44 0.58 -19.89 -10.38
N THR A 45 -0.54 -19.28 -10.76
CA THR A 45 -0.62 -17.85 -11.08
C THR A 45 -1.90 -17.22 -10.57
N HIS A 46 -1.80 -15.96 -10.13
CA HIS A 46 -2.94 -15.08 -9.86
C HIS A 46 -2.98 -13.99 -10.95
N ASP A 47 -4.18 -13.50 -11.27
CA ASP A 47 -4.40 -12.51 -12.33
C ASP A 47 -4.31 -11.08 -11.79
N VAL A 48 -4.87 -10.85 -10.59
CA VAL A 48 -4.99 -9.54 -9.97
C VAL A 48 -4.63 -9.61 -8.49
N ALA A 49 -4.01 -8.55 -7.99
CA ALA A 49 -3.80 -8.36 -6.55
C ALA A 49 -4.62 -7.19 -6.02
N LEU A 50 -5.22 -7.37 -4.85
CA LEU A 50 -5.89 -6.32 -4.08
C LEU A 50 -5.11 -6.09 -2.79
N VAL A 51 -4.79 -4.83 -2.50
CA VAL A 51 -4.23 -4.43 -1.20
C VAL A 51 -5.31 -3.65 -0.45
N MET A 52 -5.90 -4.29 0.56
CA MET A 52 -6.98 -3.72 1.37
C MET A 52 -6.40 -2.85 2.46
N GLY A 53 -6.48 -1.53 2.28
CA GLY A 53 -6.00 -0.54 3.23
C GLY A 53 -6.95 -0.32 4.40
N SER A 54 -6.63 0.70 5.23
CA SER A 54 -7.45 1.08 6.37
C SER A 54 -8.88 1.40 5.93
N GLY A 55 -9.85 0.79 6.61
CA GLY A 55 -11.28 0.91 6.28
C GLY A 55 -11.77 -0.06 5.20
N TRP A 56 -10.91 -0.76 4.45
CA TRP A 56 -11.32 -1.61 3.32
C TRP A 56 -11.43 -3.10 3.64
N VAL A 57 -10.85 -3.58 4.75
CA VAL A 57 -10.87 -5.00 5.08
C VAL A 57 -12.30 -5.59 5.13
N PRO A 58 -13.33 -4.90 5.68
CA PRO A 58 -14.70 -5.41 5.63
C PRO A 58 -15.27 -5.57 4.21
N ALA A 59 -14.81 -4.77 3.24
CA ALA A 59 -15.23 -4.91 1.85
C ALA A 59 -14.68 -6.19 1.19
N ALA A 60 -13.57 -6.74 1.71
CA ALA A 60 -13.04 -8.02 1.23
C ALA A 60 -13.93 -9.22 1.56
N ASP A 61 -14.77 -9.11 2.60
CA ASP A 61 -15.71 -10.18 2.98
C ASP A 61 -16.90 -10.26 2.00
N GLU A 62 -17.17 -9.18 1.27
CA GLU A 62 -18.20 -9.14 0.21
C GLU A 62 -17.73 -9.77 -1.11
N LEU A 63 -16.44 -10.11 -1.24
CA LEU A 63 -15.89 -10.76 -2.44
C LEU A 63 -16.21 -12.27 -2.48
N GLY A 64 -16.75 -12.84 -1.41
CA GLY A 64 -17.08 -14.26 -1.27
C GLY A 64 -16.08 -15.05 -0.43
N GLU A 65 -16.32 -16.36 -0.34
CA GLU A 65 -15.45 -17.24 0.43
C GLU A 65 -14.11 -17.45 -0.26
N PRO A 66 -12.99 -17.32 0.45
CA PRO A 66 -11.67 -17.57 -0.14
C PRO A 66 -11.41 -19.06 -0.34
N ASP A 67 -10.74 -19.42 -1.43
CA ASP A 67 -10.22 -20.77 -1.67
C ASP A 67 -9.14 -21.12 -0.64
N HIS A 68 -8.30 -20.11 -0.28
CA HIS A 68 -7.26 -20.21 0.75
C HIS A 68 -7.20 -18.91 1.55
N GLU A 69 -7.03 -19.02 2.86
CA GLU A 69 -6.73 -17.89 3.75
C GLU A 69 -5.64 -18.33 4.75
N PHE A 70 -4.60 -17.51 4.91
CA PHE A 70 -3.49 -17.78 5.83
C PHE A 70 -2.84 -16.48 6.33
N PRO A 71 -2.10 -16.51 7.46
CA PRO A 71 -1.34 -15.37 7.96
C PRO A 71 -0.27 -14.92 6.96
N ILE A 72 -0.15 -13.61 6.73
CA ILE A 72 0.86 -13.04 5.82
C ILE A 72 2.29 -13.38 6.24
N THR A 73 2.50 -13.63 7.54
CA THR A 73 3.80 -14.02 8.11
C THR A 73 4.27 -15.42 7.71
N GLU A 74 3.43 -16.22 7.07
CA GLU A 74 3.83 -17.48 6.45
C GLU A 74 4.59 -17.26 5.14
N LEU A 75 4.50 -16.05 4.56
CA LEU A 75 5.27 -15.66 3.38
C LEU A 75 6.60 -15.02 3.82
N PRO A 76 7.74 -15.43 3.23
CA PRO A 76 9.04 -14.82 3.54
C PRO A 76 9.05 -13.31 3.30
N GLY A 77 9.69 -12.57 4.21
CA GLY A 77 9.92 -11.13 4.08
C GLY A 77 8.77 -10.23 4.51
N PHE A 78 7.64 -10.79 4.91
CA PHE A 78 6.52 -9.99 5.44
C PHE A 78 6.64 -9.82 6.95
N PRO A 79 6.61 -8.57 7.48
CA PRO A 79 6.51 -8.32 8.90
C PRO A 79 5.11 -8.66 9.43
N ALA A 80 5.01 -8.88 10.74
CA ALA A 80 3.71 -8.97 11.40
C ALA A 80 2.97 -7.62 11.30
N PRO A 81 1.63 -7.61 11.12
CA PRO A 81 0.86 -6.38 11.04
C PRO A 81 0.93 -5.60 12.35
N ALA A 82 1.13 -4.28 12.26
CA ALA A 82 1.23 -3.38 13.41
C ALA A 82 0.03 -2.42 13.52
N VAL A 83 -0.73 -2.22 12.44
CA VAL A 83 -1.82 -1.24 12.37
C VAL A 83 -3.16 -1.87 12.72
N ALA A 84 -3.91 -1.23 13.63
CA ALA A 84 -5.27 -1.65 13.97
C ALA A 84 -6.19 -1.64 12.74
N GLY A 85 -6.99 -2.70 12.56
CA GLY A 85 -7.87 -2.88 11.40
C GLY A 85 -7.21 -3.62 10.22
N HIS A 86 -5.91 -3.92 10.29
CA HIS A 86 -5.24 -4.82 9.35
C HIS A 86 -5.24 -6.24 9.96
N SER A 87 -5.85 -7.21 9.28
CA SER A 87 -5.92 -8.58 9.81
C SER A 87 -4.61 -9.35 9.65
N GLY A 88 -3.72 -8.86 8.78
CA GLY A 88 -2.46 -9.53 8.48
C GLY A 88 -2.61 -10.90 7.83
N LYS A 89 -3.68 -11.09 7.09
CA LYS A 89 -3.96 -12.30 6.33
C LYS A 89 -3.86 -12.05 4.83
N VAL A 90 -3.67 -13.13 4.10
CA VAL A 90 -3.74 -13.19 2.64
C VAL A 90 -4.83 -14.16 2.25
N ARG A 91 -5.64 -13.79 1.27
CA ARG A 91 -6.65 -14.65 0.65
C ARG A 91 -6.29 -14.90 -0.80
N SER A 92 -6.40 -16.15 -1.24
CA SER A 92 -6.51 -16.52 -2.64
C SER A 92 -7.98 -16.82 -2.90
N ILE A 93 -8.60 -16.13 -3.87
CA ILE A 93 -10.03 -16.24 -4.14
C ILE A 93 -10.28 -16.24 -5.65
N THR A 94 -11.21 -17.09 -6.10
CA THR A 94 -11.67 -17.13 -7.48
C THR A 94 -12.99 -16.39 -7.62
N ILE A 95 -13.04 -15.38 -8.49
CA ILE A 95 -14.22 -14.57 -8.78
C ILE A 95 -14.49 -14.68 -10.29
N GLY A 96 -15.52 -15.41 -10.67
CA GLY A 96 -15.72 -15.78 -12.08
C GLY A 96 -14.54 -16.59 -12.61
N GLU A 97 -13.84 -16.06 -13.63
CA GLU A 97 -12.62 -16.65 -14.19
C GLU A 97 -11.34 -16.05 -13.60
N THR A 98 -11.45 -14.98 -12.81
CA THR A 98 -10.32 -14.20 -12.26
C THR A 98 -9.85 -14.78 -10.94
N ARG A 99 -8.56 -15.09 -10.83
CA ARG A 99 -7.90 -15.46 -9.56
C ARG A 99 -7.29 -14.25 -8.90
N ALA A 100 -7.87 -13.85 -7.79
CA ALA A 100 -7.45 -12.68 -7.03
C ALA A 100 -6.61 -13.06 -5.81
N LEU A 101 -5.52 -12.32 -5.59
CA LEU A 101 -4.69 -12.36 -4.39
C LEU A 101 -5.03 -11.13 -3.54
N VAL A 102 -5.61 -11.33 -2.36
CA VAL A 102 -6.10 -10.25 -1.51
C VAL A 102 -5.26 -10.14 -0.24
N PHE A 103 -4.52 -9.06 -0.10
CA PHE A 103 -3.79 -8.72 1.11
C PHE A 103 -4.72 -7.93 2.04
N LEU A 104 -5.03 -8.47 3.22
CA LEU A 104 -5.90 -7.84 4.22
C LEU A 104 -5.09 -6.94 5.15
N GLY A 105 -4.48 -5.92 4.55
CA GLY A 105 -3.60 -4.95 5.17
C GLY A 105 -2.36 -4.67 4.34
N ARG A 106 -1.50 -3.80 4.87
CA ARG A 106 -0.22 -3.43 4.26
C ARG A 106 0.82 -3.05 5.31
N THR A 107 2.08 -3.01 4.91
CA THR A 107 3.16 -2.38 5.66
C THR A 107 3.24 -0.91 5.30
N HIS A 108 3.22 -0.01 6.29
CA HIS A 108 3.36 1.42 6.05
C HIS A 108 4.79 1.89 6.20
N PHE A 109 5.12 2.98 5.53
CA PHE A 109 6.47 3.56 5.59
C PHE A 109 6.86 4.01 7.01
N TYR A 110 5.89 4.50 7.79
CA TYR A 110 6.10 4.92 9.18
C TYR A 110 6.36 3.77 10.17
N GLU A 111 6.14 2.51 9.79
CA GLU A 111 6.44 1.36 10.65
C GLU A 111 7.96 1.11 10.79
N GLY A 112 8.79 1.79 9.99
CA GLY A 112 10.24 1.76 10.13
C GLY A 112 10.93 0.54 9.52
N HIS A 113 10.21 -0.32 8.80
CA HIS A 113 10.78 -1.49 8.10
C HIS A 113 11.49 -1.13 6.79
N GLY A 114 11.47 0.15 6.40
CA GLY A 114 12.05 0.64 5.16
C GLY A 114 11.17 0.44 3.93
N VAL A 115 11.52 1.15 2.84
CA VAL A 115 10.72 1.21 1.62
C VAL A 115 10.63 -0.15 0.90
N ALA A 116 11.65 -1.00 1.02
CA ALA A 116 11.65 -2.33 0.42
C ALA A 116 10.53 -3.22 1.01
N ALA A 117 10.30 -3.14 2.32
CA ALA A 117 9.22 -3.87 2.99
C ALA A 117 7.84 -3.33 2.59
N VAL A 118 7.69 -2.01 2.40
CA VAL A 118 6.45 -1.39 1.91
C VAL A 118 6.08 -1.93 0.52
N ALA A 119 7.06 -2.04 -0.38
CA ALA A 119 6.86 -2.50 -1.75
C ALA A 119 6.81 -4.04 -1.89
N HIS A 120 7.13 -4.79 -0.82
CA HIS A 120 7.29 -6.24 -0.88
C HIS A 120 6.01 -6.96 -1.32
N GLY A 121 4.84 -6.53 -0.81
CA GLY A 121 3.55 -7.14 -1.14
C GLY A 121 3.22 -7.07 -2.63
N VAL A 122 3.33 -5.89 -3.24
CA VAL A 122 3.03 -5.72 -4.67
C VAL A 122 4.06 -6.41 -5.56
N ARG A 123 5.34 -6.43 -5.17
CA ARG A 123 6.37 -7.19 -5.88
C ARG A 123 6.13 -8.70 -5.81
N THR A 124 5.71 -9.20 -4.65
CA THR A 124 5.32 -10.61 -4.47
C THR A 124 4.12 -10.95 -5.35
N ALA A 125 3.11 -10.10 -5.40
CA ALA A 125 1.94 -10.29 -6.25
C ALA A 125 2.30 -10.39 -7.73
N VAL A 126 3.13 -9.47 -8.23
CA VAL A 126 3.57 -9.51 -9.64
C VAL A 126 4.44 -10.74 -9.91
N ALA A 127 5.32 -11.13 -8.99
CA ALA A 127 6.11 -12.35 -9.09
C ALA A 127 5.24 -13.62 -9.04
N ALA A 128 4.04 -13.55 -8.45
CA ALA A 128 3.03 -14.61 -8.45
C ALA A 128 2.13 -14.61 -9.71
N GLY A 129 2.36 -13.70 -10.67
CA GLY A 129 1.68 -13.64 -11.95
C GLY A 129 0.66 -12.50 -12.11
N CYS A 130 0.36 -11.74 -11.05
CA CYS A 130 -0.60 -10.64 -11.12
C CYS A 130 -0.16 -9.58 -12.15
N ARG A 131 -1.03 -9.31 -13.09
CA ARG A 131 -0.84 -8.28 -14.11
C ARG A 131 -1.50 -6.95 -13.75
N THR A 132 -2.45 -7.01 -12.83
CA THR A 132 -3.15 -5.84 -12.30
C THR A 132 -2.99 -5.78 -10.79
N VAL A 133 -2.76 -4.58 -10.26
CA VAL A 133 -2.70 -4.32 -8.82
C VAL A 133 -3.71 -3.23 -8.46
N ILE A 134 -4.64 -3.57 -7.59
CA ILE A 134 -5.64 -2.64 -7.05
C ILE A 134 -5.19 -2.23 -5.65
N LEU A 135 -4.90 -0.95 -5.47
CA LEU A 135 -4.46 -0.37 -4.20
C LEU A 135 -5.62 0.43 -3.59
N THR A 136 -6.03 0.07 -2.39
CA THR A 136 -7.07 0.79 -1.66
C THR A 136 -6.49 1.47 -0.43
N ASN A 137 -7.08 2.58 0.00
CA ASN A 137 -6.71 3.30 1.21
C ASN A 137 -7.89 4.07 1.81
N GLY A 138 -7.77 4.43 3.09
CA GLY A 138 -8.54 5.51 3.70
C GLY A 138 -7.74 6.81 3.59
N CYS A 139 -8.41 7.93 3.35
CA CYS A 139 -7.78 9.22 3.16
C CYS A 139 -8.58 10.38 3.75
N GLY A 140 -7.90 11.50 3.98
CA GLY A 140 -8.53 12.79 4.21
C GLY A 140 -8.91 13.45 2.89
N GLY A 141 -10.16 13.88 2.75
CA GLY A 141 -10.64 14.64 1.60
C GLY A 141 -10.41 16.13 1.76
N LEU A 142 -9.95 16.82 0.69
CA LEU A 142 -9.65 18.25 0.73
C LEU A 142 -10.62 19.11 -0.08
N ARG A 143 -11.26 18.54 -1.14
CA ARG A 143 -12.17 19.33 -1.99
C ARG A 143 -13.46 19.66 -1.27
N GLU A 144 -14.02 20.84 -1.60
CA GLU A 144 -15.35 21.21 -1.15
C GLU A 144 -16.40 20.21 -1.66
N GLY A 145 -17.34 19.84 -0.80
CA GLY A 145 -18.38 18.86 -1.11
C GLY A 145 -17.99 17.39 -0.89
N MET A 146 -16.71 17.06 -0.63
CA MET A 146 -16.34 15.72 -0.22
C MET A 146 -16.93 15.35 1.15
N ALA A 147 -17.28 14.08 1.31
CA ALA A 147 -17.85 13.56 2.56
C ALA A 147 -17.26 12.18 2.91
N ALA A 148 -17.28 11.84 4.19
CA ALA A 148 -16.91 10.50 4.64
C ALA A 148 -17.80 9.44 3.98
N GLY A 149 -17.19 8.33 3.56
CA GLY A 149 -17.83 7.26 2.80
C GLY A 149 -17.79 7.45 1.27
N GLN A 150 -17.25 8.56 0.77
CA GLN A 150 -17.11 8.81 -0.66
C GLN A 150 -15.90 8.06 -1.23
N PRO A 151 -16.06 7.16 -2.21
CA PRO A 151 -14.96 6.60 -2.97
C PRO A 151 -14.46 7.58 -4.03
N VAL A 152 -13.15 7.61 -4.24
CA VAL A 152 -12.48 8.45 -5.24
C VAL A 152 -11.42 7.62 -5.96
N LEU A 153 -11.42 7.66 -7.29
CA LEU A 153 -10.37 7.06 -8.12
C LEU A 153 -9.11 7.94 -8.05
N ILE A 154 -7.98 7.33 -7.77
CA ILE A 154 -6.71 8.06 -7.82
C ILE A 154 -6.32 8.21 -9.30
N SER A 155 -6.26 9.45 -9.79
CA SER A 155 -5.82 9.75 -11.15
C SER A 155 -4.32 9.99 -11.25
N ASP A 156 -3.73 10.52 -10.19
CA ASP A 156 -2.31 10.81 -10.06
C ASP A 156 -1.91 10.94 -8.59
N HIS A 157 -0.61 11.07 -8.30
CA HIS A 157 -0.15 11.30 -6.95
C HIS A 157 0.97 12.32 -6.82
N ILE A 158 1.13 12.85 -5.61
CA ILE A 158 2.28 13.63 -5.18
C ILE A 158 2.95 12.88 -4.01
N ASN A 159 4.20 12.45 -4.22
CA ASN A 159 4.97 11.71 -3.22
C ASN A 159 5.80 12.66 -2.35
N LEU A 160 5.35 12.92 -1.13
CA LEU A 160 6.06 13.75 -0.14
C LEU A 160 6.87 12.91 0.87
N THR A 161 7.07 11.61 0.63
CA THR A 161 7.88 10.77 1.52
C THR A 161 9.37 10.95 1.34
N ALA A 162 9.81 11.62 0.29
CA ALA A 162 11.21 11.71 -0.14
C ALA A 162 11.90 10.34 -0.35
N ALA A 163 11.12 9.28 -0.61
CA ALA A 163 11.59 7.92 -0.80
C ALA A 163 11.11 7.35 -2.14
N SER A 164 11.85 6.38 -2.67
CA SER A 164 11.46 5.59 -3.84
C SER A 164 11.71 4.10 -3.57
N PRO A 165 10.84 3.19 -4.00
CA PRO A 165 11.06 1.76 -3.91
C PRO A 165 12.04 1.24 -4.95
N ILE A 166 12.31 2.01 -6.02
CA ILE A 166 13.17 1.60 -7.14
C ILE A 166 14.62 1.54 -6.69
N VAL A 167 15.30 0.46 -7.02
CA VAL A 167 16.72 0.23 -6.69
C VAL A 167 17.55 0.37 -7.94
N GLY A 168 18.63 1.17 -7.84
CA GLY A 168 19.57 1.41 -8.94
C GLY A 168 19.05 2.42 -9.96
N ALA A 169 19.73 2.48 -11.13
CA ALA A 169 19.43 3.43 -12.20
C ALA A 169 18.36 2.85 -13.16
N ASN A 170 17.20 2.52 -12.60
CA ASN A 170 16.04 2.05 -13.36
C ASN A 170 15.04 3.20 -13.53
N PHE A 171 14.88 3.71 -14.76
CA PHE A 171 13.99 4.83 -15.07
C PHE A 171 12.63 4.32 -15.53
N VAL A 172 11.59 4.56 -14.74
CA VAL A 172 10.23 4.08 -14.97
C VAL A 172 9.32 5.24 -15.34
N ASP A 173 8.57 5.09 -16.43
CA ASP A 173 7.55 6.06 -16.83
C ASP A 173 6.30 5.91 -15.96
N LEU A 174 5.91 7.01 -15.29
CA LEU A 174 4.75 7.10 -14.41
C LEU A 174 3.62 7.96 -15.00
N THR A 175 3.68 8.34 -16.28
CA THR A 175 2.69 9.25 -16.89
C THR A 175 1.25 8.72 -16.82
N ASP A 176 1.04 7.41 -17.01
CA ASP A 176 -0.26 6.72 -16.80
C ASP A 176 -0.07 5.65 -15.70
N LEU A 177 0.45 6.05 -14.54
CA LEU A 177 0.70 5.13 -13.43
C LEU A 177 -0.61 4.49 -12.94
N TYR A 178 -1.60 5.31 -12.64
CA TYR A 178 -2.94 4.85 -12.34
C TYR A 178 -3.73 4.76 -13.65
N SER A 179 -3.87 3.54 -14.15
CA SER A 179 -4.37 3.24 -15.47
C SER A 179 -5.67 3.98 -15.83
N SER A 180 -5.60 4.79 -16.88
CA SER A 180 -6.77 5.46 -17.44
C SER A 180 -7.84 4.47 -17.92
N ARG A 181 -7.42 3.30 -18.45
CA ARG A 181 -8.32 2.20 -18.84
C ARG A 181 -9.09 1.65 -17.64
N LEU A 182 -8.40 1.38 -16.53
CA LEU A 182 -9.05 0.82 -15.32
C LEU A 182 -9.96 1.85 -14.64
N ARG A 183 -9.58 3.14 -14.65
CA ARG A 183 -10.42 4.21 -14.13
C ARG A 183 -11.70 4.36 -14.95
N ALA A 184 -11.59 4.35 -16.28
CA ALA A 184 -12.76 4.36 -17.17
C ALA A 184 -13.68 3.14 -16.92
N LEU A 185 -13.11 1.94 -16.75
CA LEU A 185 -13.86 0.73 -16.38
C LEU A 185 -14.66 0.93 -15.09
N CYS A 186 -14.03 1.51 -14.06
CA CYS A 186 -14.71 1.80 -12.79
C CYS A 186 -15.87 2.79 -12.98
N GLN A 187 -15.68 3.84 -13.79
CA GLN A 187 -16.70 4.85 -14.07
C GLN A 187 -17.86 4.29 -14.94
N GLU A 188 -17.62 3.30 -15.79
CA GLU A 188 -18.69 2.56 -16.46
C GLU A 188 -19.54 1.74 -15.48
N ILE A 189 -18.90 1.17 -14.43
CA ILE A 189 -19.59 0.39 -13.39
C ILE A 189 -20.36 1.30 -12.43
N ASP A 190 -19.75 2.40 -12.00
CA ASP A 190 -20.32 3.41 -11.12
C ASP A 190 -19.98 4.82 -11.64
N PRO A 191 -20.87 5.45 -12.42
CA PRO A 191 -20.66 6.80 -12.97
C PRO A 191 -20.54 7.90 -11.91
N SER A 192 -20.82 7.63 -10.65
CA SER A 192 -20.67 8.59 -9.55
C SER A 192 -19.22 8.70 -9.05
N LEU A 193 -18.32 7.84 -9.52
CA LEU A 193 -16.92 7.87 -9.12
C LEU A 193 -16.20 9.08 -9.72
N GLU A 194 -15.72 9.93 -8.84
CA GLU A 194 -14.86 11.05 -9.18
C GLU A 194 -13.39 10.65 -9.16
N GLU A 195 -12.55 11.44 -9.81
CA GLU A 195 -11.10 11.30 -9.80
C GLU A 195 -10.45 12.35 -8.91
N GLY A 196 -9.27 12.05 -8.34
CA GLY A 196 -8.51 12.99 -7.54
C GLY A 196 -7.03 12.66 -7.47
N VAL A 197 -6.24 13.70 -7.16
CA VAL A 197 -4.79 13.60 -6.92
C VAL A 197 -4.54 13.26 -5.46
N TYR A 198 -3.86 12.13 -5.23
CA TYR A 198 -3.53 11.64 -3.89
C TYR A 198 -2.14 12.13 -3.45
N VAL A 199 -2.04 12.71 -2.26
CA VAL A 199 -0.77 13.16 -1.68
C VAL A 199 -0.37 12.24 -0.54
N GLN A 200 0.81 11.62 -0.65
CA GLN A 200 1.34 10.78 0.42
C GLN A 200 2.31 11.54 1.30
N PHE A 201 1.99 11.61 2.60
CA PHE A 201 2.92 11.95 3.68
C PHE A 201 3.53 10.70 4.32
N PRO A 202 4.69 10.81 5.00
CA PRO A 202 5.30 9.67 5.67
C PRO A 202 4.47 9.16 6.87
N GLY A 203 3.77 10.04 7.60
CA GLY A 203 3.09 9.71 8.85
C GLY A 203 4.06 9.42 10.01
N PRO A 204 3.60 8.87 11.16
CA PRO A 204 2.23 8.44 11.47
C PRO A 204 1.30 9.55 12.01
N HIS A 205 1.80 10.78 12.23
CA HIS A 205 0.96 11.90 12.65
C HIS A 205 0.09 12.40 11.48
N TYR A 206 -1.09 12.89 11.79
CA TYR A 206 -1.91 13.63 10.84
C TYR A 206 -1.24 14.96 10.49
N GLU A 207 -1.61 15.50 9.35
CA GLU A 207 -1.10 16.75 8.84
C GLU A 207 -1.59 17.93 9.69
N THR A 208 -0.81 19.01 9.72
CA THR A 208 -1.25 20.29 10.26
C THR A 208 -2.17 21.01 9.25
N PRO A 209 -3.01 21.98 9.71
CA PRO A 209 -3.80 22.80 8.79
C PRO A 209 -2.95 23.55 7.75
N ALA A 210 -1.70 23.93 8.10
CA ALA A 210 -0.78 24.57 7.17
C ALA A 210 -0.27 23.63 6.09
N GLU A 211 0.01 22.36 6.44
CA GLU A 211 0.36 21.30 5.48
C GLU A 211 -0.81 21.01 4.54
N ILE A 212 -2.05 20.98 5.05
CA ILE A 212 -3.26 20.83 4.21
C ILE A 212 -3.43 22.03 3.26
N GLY A 213 -3.13 23.27 3.73
CA GLY A 213 -3.07 24.44 2.87
C GLY A 213 -2.05 24.31 1.75
N MET A 214 -0.87 23.75 2.05
CA MET A 214 0.17 23.44 1.06
C MET A 214 -0.33 22.39 0.05
N VAL A 215 -0.93 21.30 0.53
CA VAL A 215 -1.46 20.22 -0.35
C VAL A 215 -2.44 20.80 -1.37
N ARG A 216 -3.38 21.66 -0.96
CA ARG A 216 -4.30 22.34 -1.88
C ARG A 216 -3.56 23.20 -2.89
N ALA A 217 -2.56 23.96 -2.45
CA ALA A 217 -1.79 24.86 -3.32
C ALA A 217 -1.00 24.12 -4.40
N ILE A 218 -0.54 22.90 -4.13
CA ILE A 218 0.18 22.05 -5.10
C ILE A 218 -0.72 21.13 -5.91
N GLY A 219 -2.05 21.21 -5.75
CA GLY A 219 -3.02 20.47 -6.57
C GLY A 219 -3.45 19.11 -6.02
N GLY A 220 -3.26 18.84 -4.72
CA GLY A 220 -3.75 17.62 -4.08
C GLY A 220 -5.22 17.72 -3.67
N ASP A 221 -5.95 16.63 -3.86
CA ASP A 221 -7.36 16.48 -3.51
C ASP A 221 -7.58 15.57 -2.29
N LEU A 222 -6.66 14.63 -2.10
CA LEU A 222 -6.72 13.57 -1.10
C LEU A 222 -5.38 13.52 -0.37
N VAL A 223 -5.38 13.18 0.92
CA VAL A 223 -4.16 13.04 1.71
C VAL A 223 -4.16 11.75 2.51
N GLY A 224 -3.00 11.09 2.58
CA GLY A 224 -2.82 9.88 3.37
C GLY A 224 -1.37 9.45 3.49
N MET A 225 -1.12 8.23 3.99
CA MET A 225 0.21 7.78 4.44
C MET A 225 0.64 6.45 3.79
N SER A 226 0.08 6.11 2.60
CA SER A 226 0.33 4.83 1.92
C SER A 226 0.22 4.97 0.39
N THR A 227 0.23 3.83 -0.32
CA THR A 227 -0.20 3.71 -1.73
C THR A 227 0.83 4.13 -2.77
N THR A 228 1.44 5.33 -2.69
CA THR A 228 2.31 5.82 -3.77
C THR A 228 3.57 4.97 -3.96
N LEU A 229 4.20 4.55 -2.87
CA LEU A 229 5.39 3.70 -2.95
C LEU A 229 5.05 2.31 -3.49
N GLU A 230 3.88 1.78 -3.16
CA GLU A 230 3.39 0.50 -3.70
C GLU A 230 3.05 0.64 -5.19
N ALA A 231 2.38 1.73 -5.59
CA ALA A 231 2.04 2.00 -6.98
C ALA A 231 3.29 2.10 -7.87
N ILE A 232 4.32 2.83 -7.42
CA ILE A 232 5.60 2.95 -8.12
C ILE A 232 6.25 1.56 -8.30
N ALA A 233 6.27 0.75 -7.24
CA ALA A 233 6.86 -0.58 -7.29
C ALA A 233 6.06 -1.56 -8.18
N ALA A 234 4.74 -1.48 -8.17
CA ALA A 234 3.88 -2.28 -9.03
C ALA A 234 4.10 -1.92 -10.51
N ARG A 235 4.21 -0.63 -10.83
CA ARG A 235 4.51 -0.14 -12.18
C ARG A 235 5.90 -0.54 -12.63
N GLU A 236 6.91 -0.43 -11.77
CA GLU A 236 8.28 -0.91 -12.02
C GLU A 236 8.28 -2.40 -12.39
N ALA A 237 7.49 -3.20 -11.68
CA ALA A 237 7.35 -4.64 -11.91
C ALA A 237 6.51 -4.99 -13.16
N GLY A 238 5.94 -3.99 -13.85
CA GLY A 238 5.19 -4.16 -15.10
C GLY A 238 3.68 -4.36 -14.92
N ALA A 239 3.13 -4.18 -13.71
CA ALA A 239 1.70 -4.27 -13.49
C ALA A 239 0.97 -2.98 -13.92
N GLU A 240 -0.29 -3.16 -14.32
CA GLU A 240 -1.27 -2.09 -14.45
C GLU A 240 -1.84 -1.77 -13.06
N VAL A 241 -1.94 -0.49 -12.69
CA VAL A 241 -2.32 -0.08 -11.34
C VAL A 241 -3.66 0.65 -11.34
N LEU A 242 -4.54 0.28 -10.41
CA LEU A 242 -5.74 1.02 -10.06
C LEU A 242 -5.62 1.49 -8.60
N GLY A 243 -5.84 2.78 -8.35
CA GLY A 243 -5.91 3.35 -7.01
C GLY A 243 -7.35 3.74 -6.65
N LEU A 244 -7.81 3.29 -5.48
CA LEU A 244 -9.13 3.62 -4.92
C LEU A 244 -8.96 4.15 -3.50
N SER A 245 -9.33 5.40 -3.29
CA SER A 245 -9.39 6.02 -1.97
C SER A 245 -10.82 6.01 -1.44
N LEU A 246 -10.98 5.74 -0.15
CA LEU A 246 -12.20 6.02 0.58
C LEU A 246 -11.95 7.26 1.43
N VAL A 247 -12.70 8.34 1.19
CA VAL A 247 -12.68 9.49 2.10
C VAL A 247 -13.25 9.05 3.43
N THR A 248 -12.43 9.01 4.46
CA THR A 248 -12.83 8.58 5.81
C THR A 248 -13.13 9.74 6.73
N ASN A 249 -12.56 10.90 6.42
CA ASN A 249 -12.72 12.18 7.13
C ASN A 249 -12.36 13.32 6.19
N LEU A 250 -12.72 14.54 6.53
CA LEU A 250 -12.14 15.71 5.89
C LEU A 250 -10.77 16.00 6.53
N ALA A 251 -9.82 16.46 5.71
CA ALA A 251 -8.45 16.71 6.16
C ALA A 251 -8.36 17.75 7.28
N ALA A 252 -7.22 17.78 7.98
CA ALA A 252 -7.01 18.59 9.16
C ALA A 252 -7.35 20.08 8.94
N GLY A 253 -8.07 20.67 9.88
CA GLY A 253 -8.45 22.08 9.88
C GLY A 253 -9.64 22.45 8.97
N ILE A 254 -10.26 21.49 8.26
CA ILE A 254 -11.42 21.78 7.40
C ILE A 254 -12.70 21.86 8.24
N THR A 255 -12.94 20.91 9.14
CA THR A 255 -14.11 20.93 10.04
C THR A 255 -13.84 21.60 11.38
N GLY A 256 -12.59 21.76 11.76
CA GLY A 256 -12.19 22.21 13.09
C GLY A 256 -12.21 21.13 14.17
N GLU A 257 -12.67 19.91 13.86
CA GLU A 257 -12.70 18.78 14.77
C GLU A 257 -11.37 18.00 14.77
N PRO A 258 -10.96 17.42 15.91
CA PRO A 258 -9.79 16.54 15.98
C PRO A 258 -9.98 15.28 15.15
N LEU A 259 -8.93 14.85 14.44
CA LEU A 259 -8.92 13.60 13.68
C LEU A 259 -8.56 12.41 14.56
N ASN A 260 -9.20 11.26 14.31
CA ASN A 260 -8.87 10.01 14.99
C ASN A 260 -9.02 8.78 14.07
N HIS A 261 -8.28 7.71 14.38
CA HIS A 261 -8.29 6.49 13.54
C HIS A 261 -9.60 5.68 13.66
N ALA A 262 -10.39 5.89 14.71
CA ALA A 262 -11.68 5.17 14.89
C ALA A 262 -12.70 5.58 13.82
N GLU A 263 -12.70 6.85 13.40
CA GLU A 263 -13.54 7.36 12.30
C GLU A 263 -13.21 6.66 10.97
N VAL A 264 -11.93 6.39 10.73
CA VAL A 264 -11.48 5.66 9.52
C VAL A 264 -12.10 4.26 9.47
N LEU A 265 -12.09 3.54 10.60
CA LEU A 265 -12.65 2.20 10.68
C LEU A 265 -14.19 2.20 10.60
N GLU A 266 -14.84 3.22 11.14
CA GLU A 266 -16.29 3.39 11.08
C GLU A 266 -16.76 3.69 9.65
N ALA A 267 -16.15 4.66 8.98
CA ALA A 267 -16.42 4.99 7.58
C ALA A 267 -16.22 3.76 6.67
N GLY A 268 -15.16 2.98 6.92
CA GLY A 268 -14.92 1.72 6.22
C GLY A 268 -16.04 0.70 6.39
N ARG A 269 -16.47 0.46 7.62
CA ARG A 269 -17.60 -0.46 7.90
C ARG A 269 -18.90 0.01 7.23
N ALA A 270 -19.19 1.30 7.32
CA ALA A 270 -20.39 1.88 6.69
C ALA A 270 -20.38 1.77 5.17
N SER A 271 -19.21 1.73 4.55
CA SER A 271 -19.04 1.67 3.09
C SER A 271 -18.78 0.26 2.56
N ALA A 272 -18.62 -0.75 3.42
CA ALA A 272 -18.12 -2.09 3.08
C ALA A 272 -18.91 -2.75 1.93
N THR A 273 -20.23 -2.81 2.02
CA THR A 273 -21.07 -3.47 1.02
C THR A 273 -20.97 -2.77 -0.34
N ARG A 274 -20.99 -1.42 -0.37
CA ARG A 274 -20.83 -0.67 -1.63
C ARG A 274 -19.45 -0.90 -2.25
N MET A 275 -18.40 -0.84 -1.43
CA MET A 275 -17.03 -0.99 -1.90
C MET A 275 -16.74 -2.43 -2.34
N GLY A 276 -17.23 -3.43 -1.62
CA GLY A 276 -17.13 -4.83 -2.01
C GLY A 276 -17.83 -5.12 -3.33
N ALA A 277 -19.07 -4.62 -3.49
CA ALA A 277 -19.82 -4.77 -4.74
C ALA A 277 -19.13 -4.08 -5.94
N LEU A 278 -18.49 -2.92 -5.72
CA LEU A 278 -17.69 -2.25 -6.75
C LEU A 278 -16.49 -3.12 -7.14
N LEU A 279 -15.71 -3.57 -6.15
CA LEU A 279 -14.53 -4.41 -6.39
C LEU A 279 -14.89 -5.72 -7.09
N ALA A 280 -15.96 -6.40 -6.68
CA ALA A 280 -16.41 -7.64 -7.32
C ALA A 280 -16.68 -7.44 -8.81
N LYS A 281 -17.45 -6.38 -9.17
CA LYS A 281 -17.75 -6.04 -10.58
C LYS A 281 -16.50 -5.65 -11.37
N VAL A 282 -15.54 -4.99 -10.74
CA VAL A 282 -14.26 -4.66 -11.39
C VAL A 282 -13.49 -5.94 -11.67
N LEU A 283 -13.42 -6.87 -10.70
CA LEU A 283 -12.70 -8.13 -10.83
C LEU A 283 -13.30 -9.06 -11.91
N GLU A 284 -14.62 -9.01 -12.11
CA GLU A 284 -15.29 -9.78 -13.18
C GLU A 284 -14.99 -9.24 -14.59
N ARG A 285 -14.43 -8.02 -14.72
CA ARG A 285 -14.23 -7.32 -16.00
C ARG A 285 -12.76 -7.03 -16.33
N ILE A 286 -11.82 -7.36 -15.44
CA ILE A 286 -10.35 -7.23 -15.65
C ILE A 286 -9.75 -8.41 -16.44
#